data_2ef6b056bb76b4252574869877d53bfb
#
_entry.id   2ef6b056bb76b4252574869877d53bfb
#
_cell.length_a   1.000
_cell.length_b   1.000
_cell.length_c   1.000
_cell.angle_alpha   90.00
_cell.angle_beta   90.00
_cell.angle_gamma   90.00
#
_symmetry.space_group_name_H-M   'P 1'
#
loop_
_entity.id
_entity.type
_entity.pdbx_description
1 polymer ?
#
loop_
_entity_poly.entity_id
_entity_poly.type
_entity_poly.pdbx_seq_one_letter_code
_entity_poly.pdbx_strand_id
1 'polypeptide(L)'
;MTGSRGRQAAADGNPGNPGGPSRGAGRLRPMVPADLVDVIALEHELFPEDPWTPEMFAGEVVQPPDSRLYLIAEAEAGDGGVADSDIVSGRGAVSGLVMAGYAGLMFIPGGTQADVLTIAVRQSYWGQGIGSALLDALLSAARERGCAEVFLEVRADNPRAHGLYLRRGFAELGVRRGYYQPSGVDAIVMRKDLR
;
A
#
# COMPACT_ATOMS: atom_id res chain seq x y z
N MET A 1 -10.17 -15.83 15.51
CA MET A 1 -8.90 -15.07 15.42
C MET A 1 -8.54 -15.01 13.95
N THR A 2 -9.10 -14.04 13.25
CA THR A 2 -8.80 -13.78 11.83
C THR A 2 -7.52 -12.95 11.80
N GLY A 3 -6.38 -13.60 11.58
CA GLY A 3 -5.12 -12.92 11.38
C GLY A 3 -5.20 -12.08 10.12
N SER A 4 -5.13 -10.75 10.27
CA SER A 4 -4.90 -9.83 9.17
C SER A 4 -3.60 -10.25 8.48
N ARG A 5 -3.70 -10.73 7.25
CA ARG A 5 -2.52 -11.08 6.45
C ARG A 5 -2.03 -9.81 5.78
N GLY A 6 -1.05 -9.17 6.41
CA GLY A 6 -0.34 -8.05 5.78
C GLY A 6 0.29 -8.50 4.46
N ARG A 7 -0.03 -7.83 3.37
CA ARG A 7 0.53 -8.07 2.04
C ARG A 7 1.13 -6.80 1.51
N GLN A 8 2.29 -6.93 0.90
CA GLN A 8 2.98 -5.76 0.39
C GLN A 8 3.60 -6.05 -0.97
N ALA A 9 3.11 -5.37 -1.98
CA ALA A 9 3.72 -5.31 -3.29
C ALA A 9 4.81 -4.24 -3.34
N ALA A 10 5.69 -4.38 -4.30
CA ALA A 10 6.87 -3.57 -4.54
C ALA A 10 6.63 -2.06 -4.37
N ALA A 11 7.37 -1.47 -3.47
CA ALA A 11 7.45 -0.03 -3.27
C ALA A 11 8.82 0.49 -3.77
N ASP A 12 8.85 1.73 -4.21
CA ASP A 12 9.89 2.40 -4.97
C ASP A 12 11.31 2.36 -4.39
N GLY A 13 12.31 2.13 -5.25
CA GLY A 13 13.71 2.34 -4.92
C GLY A 13 14.60 2.41 -6.15
N ASN A 14 14.97 3.63 -6.56
CA ASN A 14 16.10 3.87 -7.48
C ASN A 14 17.20 4.59 -6.68
N PRO A 15 18.43 4.07 -6.59
CA PRO A 15 19.56 4.82 -6.06
C PRO A 15 20.18 5.65 -7.18
N GLY A 16 19.98 6.97 -7.14
CA GLY A 16 20.84 7.92 -7.83
C GLY A 16 20.21 8.71 -8.96
N ASN A 17 19.60 9.83 -8.62
CA ASN A 17 19.77 11.08 -9.35
C ASN A 17 19.50 12.26 -8.40
N PRO A 18 20.49 13.04 -7.96
CA PRO A 18 20.28 14.28 -7.24
C PRO A 18 20.04 15.40 -8.26
N GLY A 19 18.78 15.86 -8.40
CA GLY A 19 18.50 17.17 -8.99
C GLY A 19 17.76 17.21 -10.32
N GLY A 20 16.59 16.53 -10.39
CA GLY A 20 15.55 16.91 -11.35
C GLY A 20 14.29 17.32 -10.57
N PRO A 21 13.43 18.21 -11.08
CA PRO A 21 12.16 18.49 -10.42
C PRO A 21 11.42 17.16 -10.28
N SER A 22 11.06 16.77 -9.05
CA SER A 22 10.26 15.60 -8.77
C SER A 22 8.97 15.70 -9.60
N ARG A 23 8.87 14.90 -10.66
CA ARG A 23 7.60 14.67 -11.35
C ARG A 23 6.67 14.11 -10.27
N GLY A 24 5.67 14.89 -9.95
CA GLY A 24 4.88 14.90 -8.75
C GLY A 24 4.64 13.55 -8.07
N ALA A 25 4.97 13.49 -6.79
CA ALA A 25 4.35 12.53 -5.89
C ALA A 25 2.84 12.58 -6.17
N GLY A 26 2.27 11.43 -6.55
CA GLY A 26 0.87 11.37 -6.94
C GLY A 26 -0.03 11.96 -5.86
N ARG A 27 -1.18 12.49 -6.23
CA ARG A 27 -2.17 12.99 -5.27
C ARG A 27 -2.67 11.85 -4.41
N LEU A 28 -2.58 11.98 -3.09
CA LEU A 28 -3.17 11.03 -2.15
C LEU A 28 -4.58 11.49 -1.76
N ARG A 29 -5.51 10.55 -1.70
CA ARG A 29 -6.86 10.76 -1.18
C ARG A 29 -7.39 9.52 -0.46
N PRO A 30 -8.39 9.67 0.42
CA PRO A 30 -9.10 8.53 0.97
C PRO A 30 -9.71 7.65 -0.12
N MET A 31 -9.68 6.33 0.08
CA MET A 31 -10.38 5.35 -0.76
C MET A 31 -11.88 5.47 -0.52
N VAL A 32 -12.65 5.36 -1.58
CA VAL A 32 -14.11 5.28 -1.52
C VAL A 32 -14.60 3.98 -2.18
N PRO A 33 -15.84 3.51 -1.91
CA PRO A 33 -16.33 2.25 -2.47
C PRO A 33 -16.24 2.14 -3.99
N ALA A 34 -16.34 3.27 -4.71
CA ALA A 34 -16.22 3.31 -6.17
C ALA A 34 -14.80 2.97 -6.68
N ASP A 35 -13.78 3.01 -5.83
CA ASP A 35 -12.40 2.67 -6.21
C ASP A 35 -12.16 1.16 -6.20
N LEU A 36 -13.05 0.37 -5.61
CA LEU A 36 -12.84 -1.07 -5.40
C LEU A 36 -12.62 -1.83 -6.72
N VAL A 37 -13.24 -1.42 -7.80
CA VAL A 37 -13.05 -2.05 -9.12
C VAL A 37 -11.58 -1.96 -9.54
N ASP A 38 -11.00 -0.76 -9.47
CA ASP A 38 -9.61 -0.51 -9.86
C ASP A 38 -8.62 -1.12 -8.87
N VAL A 39 -8.95 -1.10 -7.57
CA VAL A 39 -8.15 -1.74 -6.51
C VAL A 39 -8.08 -3.25 -6.72
N ILE A 40 -9.21 -3.90 -6.99
CA ILE A 40 -9.26 -5.34 -7.24
C ILE A 40 -8.49 -5.71 -8.51
N ALA A 41 -8.63 -4.91 -9.58
CA ALA A 41 -7.86 -5.12 -10.80
C ALA A 41 -6.35 -5.03 -10.55
N LEU A 42 -5.90 -4.02 -9.81
CA LEU A 42 -4.50 -3.87 -9.43
C LEU A 42 -4.01 -4.98 -8.49
N GLU A 43 -4.85 -5.43 -7.58
CA GLU A 43 -4.54 -6.57 -6.70
C GLU A 43 -4.27 -7.84 -7.50
N HIS A 44 -5.14 -8.16 -8.46
CA HIS A 44 -4.93 -9.31 -9.36
C HIS A 44 -3.68 -9.18 -10.23
N GLU A 45 -3.35 -7.95 -10.68
CA GLU A 45 -2.13 -7.69 -11.44
C GLU A 45 -0.87 -7.96 -10.61
N LEU A 46 -0.85 -7.53 -9.35
CA LEU A 46 0.34 -7.57 -8.50
C LEU A 46 0.48 -8.83 -7.67
N PHE A 47 -0.63 -9.50 -7.35
CA PHE A 47 -0.69 -10.69 -6.49
C PHE A 47 -1.48 -11.83 -7.14
N PRO A 48 -1.07 -12.31 -8.34
CA PRO A 48 -1.86 -13.29 -9.10
C PRO A 48 -2.05 -14.62 -8.37
N GLU A 49 -1.13 -14.98 -7.46
CA GLU A 49 -1.19 -16.26 -6.73
C GLU A 49 -2.17 -16.25 -5.55
N ASP A 50 -2.39 -15.08 -4.93
CA ASP A 50 -3.20 -14.96 -3.72
C ASP A 50 -3.76 -13.52 -3.58
N PRO A 51 -4.59 -13.03 -4.53
CA PRO A 51 -5.19 -11.72 -4.44
C PRO A 51 -6.24 -11.66 -3.32
N TRP A 52 -6.44 -10.50 -2.73
CA TRP A 52 -7.61 -10.28 -1.90
C TRP A 52 -8.88 -10.35 -2.75
N THR A 53 -9.90 -11.02 -2.22
CA THR A 53 -11.18 -11.11 -2.92
C THR A 53 -11.97 -9.81 -2.79
N PRO A 54 -12.93 -9.56 -3.70
CA PRO A 54 -13.85 -8.42 -3.60
C PRO A 54 -14.54 -8.33 -2.24
N GLU A 55 -14.93 -9.49 -1.67
CA GLU A 55 -15.60 -9.58 -0.37
C GLU A 55 -14.68 -9.16 0.78
N MET A 56 -13.38 -9.50 0.70
CA MET A 56 -12.38 -9.07 1.69
C MET A 56 -12.24 -7.53 1.68
N PHE A 57 -12.08 -6.92 0.50
CA PHE A 57 -12.04 -5.47 0.38
C PHE A 57 -13.33 -4.79 0.83
N ALA A 58 -14.48 -5.32 0.42
CA ALA A 58 -15.77 -4.78 0.85
C ALA A 58 -15.92 -4.84 2.38
N GLY A 59 -15.47 -5.95 3.00
CA GLY A 59 -15.44 -6.10 4.45
C GLY A 59 -14.53 -5.10 5.16
N GLU A 60 -13.42 -4.72 4.55
CA GLU A 60 -12.48 -3.72 5.10
C GLU A 60 -13.00 -2.28 4.97
N VAL A 61 -13.60 -1.94 3.81
CA VAL A 61 -14.08 -0.57 3.55
C VAL A 61 -15.29 -0.19 4.40
N VAL A 62 -16.08 -1.18 4.86
CA VAL A 62 -17.23 -0.94 5.77
C VAL A 62 -16.84 -0.89 7.25
N GLN A 63 -15.56 -1.15 7.58
CA GLN A 63 -15.09 -1.03 8.97
C GLN A 63 -15.20 0.41 9.47
N PRO A 64 -15.38 0.61 10.78
CA PRO A 64 -15.42 1.96 11.36
C PRO A 64 -14.18 2.78 10.97
N PRO A 65 -14.37 4.07 10.63
CA PRO A 65 -13.26 4.94 10.20
C PRO A 65 -12.16 5.14 11.25
N ASP A 66 -12.46 4.87 12.51
CA ASP A 66 -11.51 4.90 13.63
C ASP A 66 -10.64 3.63 13.70
N SER A 67 -11.03 2.56 13.03
CA SER A 67 -10.28 1.29 12.99
C SER A 67 -9.53 1.04 11.68
N ARG A 68 -9.85 1.77 10.60
CA ARG A 68 -9.25 1.58 9.27
C ARG A 68 -8.98 2.90 8.57
N LEU A 69 -7.90 2.92 7.79
CA LEU A 69 -7.60 3.97 6.82
C LEU A 69 -7.15 3.31 5.52
N TYR A 70 -7.82 3.62 4.43
CA TYR A 70 -7.37 3.26 3.09
C TYR A 70 -7.14 4.51 2.25
N LEU A 71 -6.02 4.55 1.52
CA LEU A 71 -5.61 5.65 0.66
C LEU A 71 -5.43 5.17 -0.78
N ILE A 72 -5.79 6.02 -1.72
CA ILE A 72 -5.49 5.90 -3.15
C ILE A 72 -4.40 6.91 -3.49
N ALA A 73 -3.41 6.48 -4.27
CA ALA A 73 -2.46 7.34 -4.95
C ALA A 73 -2.87 7.49 -6.41
N GLU A 74 -3.10 8.72 -6.85
CA GLU A 74 -3.40 9.09 -8.24
C GLU A 74 -2.17 9.74 -8.86
N ALA A 75 -1.85 9.40 -10.10
CA ALA A 75 -0.78 10.01 -10.88
C ALA A 75 -1.26 10.30 -12.31
N GLU A 76 -0.56 11.17 -13.01
CA GLU A 76 -0.84 11.42 -14.42
C GLU A 76 -0.65 10.13 -15.24
N ALA A 77 -1.56 9.88 -16.19
CA ALA A 77 -1.41 8.79 -17.13
C ALA A 77 -0.12 9.00 -17.94
N GLY A 78 0.86 8.09 -17.78
CA GLY A 78 2.13 8.17 -18.52
C GLY A 78 1.92 7.88 -20.01
N ASP A 79 2.75 8.48 -20.88
CA ASP A 79 2.74 8.30 -22.34
C ASP A 79 3.00 6.85 -22.82
N GLY A 80 3.17 5.90 -21.94
CA GLY A 80 3.54 4.50 -22.25
C GLY A 80 2.56 3.43 -21.76
N GLY A 81 1.40 3.76 -21.25
CA GLY A 81 0.51 2.79 -20.61
C GLY A 81 -0.94 2.88 -21.05
N VAL A 82 -1.33 1.96 -21.96
CA VAL A 82 -2.68 1.42 -22.13
C VAL A 82 -3.83 2.45 -22.22
N ALA A 83 -3.89 3.15 -23.33
CA ALA A 83 -5.19 3.42 -23.91
C ALA A 83 -5.79 2.05 -24.29
N ASP A 84 -6.90 1.66 -23.73
CA ASP A 84 -7.99 0.99 -24.44
C ASP A 84 -8.76 -0.12 -23.70
N SER A 85 -8.60 -0.37 -22.42
CA SER A 85 -9.51 -1.32 -21.77
C SER A 85 -10.07 -0.95 -20.38
N ASP A 86 -9.62 0.11 -19.74
CA ASP A 86 -9.96 0.38 -18.32
C ASP A 86 -10.83 1.62 -18.07
N ILE A 87 -11.57 2.12 -19.06
CA ILE A 87 -12.64 3.10 -18.80
C ILE A 87 -13.92 2.35 -18.45
N VAL A 88 -13.96 1.65 -17.34
CA VAL A 88 -15.22 1.10 -16.79
C VAL A 88 -15.67 1.90 -15.56
N SER A 89 -14.83 2.73 -15.00
CA SER A 89 -15.23 3.61 -13.90
C SER A 89 -15.95 4.84 -14.45
N GLY A 90 -17.29 4.89 -14.29
CA GLY A 90 -18.16 5.99 -14.70
C GLY A 90 -17.92 7.34 -14.02
N ARG A 91 -16.67 7.64 -13.69
CA ARG A 91 -16.20 8.99 -13.32
C ARG A 91 -15.61 9.62 -14.56
N GLY A 92 -16.33 10.59 -15.11
CA GLY A 92 -15.84 11.43 -16.20
C GLY A 92 -14.40 11.84 -15.92
N ALA A 93 -13.52 11.55 -16.87
CA ALA A 93 -12.10 11.90 -16.83
C ALA A 93 -11.94 13.42 -16.69
N VAL A 94 -12.01 13.92 -15.47
CA VAL A 94 -11.58 15.28 -15.13
C VAL A 94 -10.16 15.12 -14.68
N SER A 95 -9.23 15.29 -15.62
CA SER A 95 -7.81 15.56 -15.41
C SER A 95 -6.76 14.49 -15.74
N GLY A 96 -6.99 13.43 -16.50
CA GLY A 96 -5.86 12.56 -16.90
C GLY A 96 -5.13 11.84 -15.73
N LEU A 97 -5.71 11.82 -14.54
CA LEU A 97 -5.19 11.10 -13.37
C LEU A 97 -5.75 9.68 -13.36
N VAL A 98 -4.87 8.73 -13.10
CA VAL A 98 -5.21 7.31 -12.95
C VAL A 98 -4.74 6.80 -11.59
N MET A 99 -5.34 5.72 -11.09
CA MET A 99 -4.89 5.07 -9.87
C MET A 99 -3.53 4.41 -10.11
N ALA A 100 -2.50 4.92 -9.43
CA ALA A 100 -1.14 4.43 -9.47
C ALA A 100 -0.82 3.46 -8.34
N GLY A 101 -1.62 3.46 -7.27
CA GLY A 101 -1.43 2.57 -6.14
C GLY A 101 -2.44 2.81 -5.02
N TYR A 102 -2.40 1.96 -4.00
CA TYR A 102 -3.21 2.11 -2.80
C TYR A 102 -2.47 1.60 -1.56
N ALA A 103 -2.96 1.96 -0.38
CA ALA A 103 -2.45 1.46 0.89
C ALA A 103 -3.54 1.38 1.96
N GLY A 104 -3.37 0.46 2.91
CA GLY A 104 -4.27 0.24 4.03
C GLY A 104 -3.55 0.21 5.38
N LEU A 105 -4.15 0.80 6.39
CA LEU A 105 -3.69 0.82 7.78
C LEU A 105 -4.85 0.43 8.71
N MET A 106 -4.56 -0.47 9.64
CA MET A 106 -5.47 -0.84 10.72
C MET A 106 -5.01 -0.21 12.02
N PHE A 107 -5.94 0.33 12.79
CA PHE A 107 -5.71 0.80 14.15
C PHE A 107 -6.29 -0.20 15.15
N ILE A 108 -5.53 -0.53 16.18
CA ILE A 108 -6.01 -1.40 17.26
C ILE A 108 -6.94 -0.60 18.16
N PRO A 109 -8.24 -0.94 18.28
CA PRO A 109 -9.18 -0.20 19.11
C PRO A 109 -8.71 -0.13 20.56
N GLY A 110 -8.65 1.08 21.13
CA GLY A 110 -8.18 1.30 22.50
C GLY A 110 -6.69 1.08 22.73
N GLY A 111 -5.94 0.75 21.69
CA GLY A 111 -4.50 0.56 21.73
C GLY A 111 -3.70 1.75 21.20
N THR A 112 -2.37 1.64 21.30
CA THR A 112 -1.41 2.60 20.77
C THR A 112 -0.60 2.02 19.60
N GLN A 113 -1.17 1.04 18.91
CA GLN A 113 -0.53 0.31 17.82
C GLN A 113 -1.36 0.40 16.54
N ALA A 114 -0.69 0.37 15.41
CA ALA A 114 -1.29 0.25 14.11
C ALA A 114 -0.53 -0.77 13.25
N ASP A 115 -1.24 -1.40 12.30
CA ASP A 115 -0.68 -2.38 11.37
C ASP A 115 -0.86 -1.90 9.93
N VAL A 116 0.22 -1.84 9.16
CA VAL A 116 0.12 -1.65 7.70
C VAL A 116 -0.39 -2.95 7.09
N LEU A 117 -1.59 -2.89 6.51
CA LEU A 117 -2.26 -4.06 5.93
C LEU A 117 -1.74 -4.38 4.54
N THR A 118 -1.54 -3.33 3.73
CA THR A 118 -1.09 -3.43 2.34
C THR A 118 -0.50 -2.11 1.86
N ILE A 119 0.48 -2.18 0.96
CA ILE A 119 0.92 -1.09 0.09
C ILE A 119 1.15 -1.69 -1.28
N ALA A 120 0.45 -1.20 -2.29
CA ALA A 120 0.52 -1.67 -3.65
C ALA A 120 0.71 -0.49 -4.60
N VAL A 121 1.68 -0.60 -5.52
CA VAL A 121 1.98 0.41 -6.53
C VAL A 121 2.11 -0.29 -7.87
N ARG A 122 1.38 0.18 -8.88
CA ARG A 122 1.44 -0.33 -10.25
C ARG A 122 2.87 -0.25 -10.80
N GLN A 123 3.31 -1.28 -11.51
CA GLN A 123 4.71 -1.38 -11.97
C GLN A 123 5.18 -0.19 -12.81
N SER A 124 4.30 0.34 -13.67
CA SER A 124 4.60 1.52 -14.51
C SER A 124 4.92 2.79 -13.71
N TYR A 125 4.57 2.83 -12.43
CA TYR A 125 4.84 3.95 -11.52
C TYR A 125 5.93 3.67 -10.49
N TRP A 126 6.65 2.56 -10.62
CA TRP A 126 7.79 2.29 -9.73
C TRP A 126 8.93 3.29 -9.95
N GLY A 127 9.67 3.60 -8.88
CA GLY A 127 10.76 4.58 -8.92
C GLY A 127 10.33 6.04 -8.82
N GLN A 128 9.01 6.31 -8.75
CA GLN A 128 8.47 7.66 -8.71
C GLN A 128 8.11 8.17 -7.29
N GLY A 129 8.44 7.39 -6.24
CA GLY A 129 8.22 7.80 -4.85
C GLY A 129 6.81 7.54 -4.30
N ILE A 130 5.89 6.96 -5.09
CA ILE A 130 4.48 6.75 -4.70
C ILE A 130 4.35 5.85 -3.46
N GLY A 131 5.06 4.73 -3.42
CA GLY A 131 5.03 3.84 -2.25
C GLY A 131 5.58 4.51 -0.99
N SER A 132 6.59 5.37 -1.15
CA SER A 132 7.12 6.21 -0.07
C SER A 132 6.07 7.20 0.44
N ALA A 133 5.39 7.90 -0.48
CA ALA A 133 4.34 8.86 -0.12
C ALA A 133 3.16 8.19 0.59
N LEU A 134 2.72 7.02 0.11
CA LEU A 134 1.69 6.22 0.75
C LEU A 134 2.09 5.83 2.18
N LEU A 135 3.29 5.26 2.37
CA LEU A 135 3.78 4.87 3.69
C LEU A 135 3.90 6.08 4.63
N ASP A 136 4.45 7.19 4.15
CA ASP A 136 4.60 8.42 4.94
C ASP A 136 3.23 8.96 5.40
N ALA A 137 2.21 8.90 4.55
CA ALA A 137 0.85 9.29 4.89
C ALA A 137 0.22 8.36 5.94
N LEU A 138 0.42 7.03 5.82
CA LEU A 138 -0.03 6.08 6.84
C LEU A 138 0.64 6.34 8.20
N LEU A 139 1.96 6.60 8.20
CA LEU A 139 2.71 6.92 9.42
C LEU A 139 2.26 8.25 10.05
N SER A 140 1.92 9.26 9.24
CA SER A 140 1.35 10.52 9.72
C SER A 140 0.01 10.27 10.42
N ALA A 141 -0.90 9.55 9.77
CA ALA A 141 -2.19 9.20 10.34
C ALA A 141 -2.07 8.39 11.64
N ALA A 142 -1.09 7.48 11.74
CA ALA A 142 -0.82 6.75 12.97
C ALA A 142 -0.38 7.70 14.11
N ARG A 143 0.51 8.66 13.83
CA ARG A 143 0.94 9.68 14.81
C ARG A 143 -0.22 10.56 15.25
N GLU A 144 -1.03 11.06 14.32
CA GLU A 144 -2.19 11.91 14.59
C GLU A 144 -3.21 11.22 15.50
N ARG A 145 -3.29 9.87 15.43
CA ARG A 145 -4.14 9.05 16.31
C ARG A 145 -3.45 8.60 17.60
N GLY A 146 -2.24 9.09 17.88
CA GLY A 146 -1.51 8.78 19.11
C GLY A 146 -0.91 7.38 19.16
N CYS A 147 -0.75 6.71 18.01
CA CYS A 147 -0.05 5.43 17.98
C CYS A 147 1.42 5.61 18.37
N ALA A 148 1.91 4.69 19.20
CA ALA A 148 3.30 4.66 19.63
C ALA A 148 4.16 3.81 18.68
N GLU A 149 3.54 2.81 18.03
CA GLU A 149 4.22 1.82 17.21
C GLU A 149 3.39 1.49 15.96
N VAL A 150 4.08 1.18 14.86
CA VAL A 150 3.49 0.64 13.64
C VAL A 150 4.18 -0.65 13.27
N PHE A 151 3.41 -1.67 12.97
CA PHE A 151 3.87 -3.00 12.55
C PHE A 151 3.54 -3.25 11.09
N LEU A 152 4.26 -4.18 10.48
CA LEU A 152 3.98 -4.73 9.17
C LEU A 152 4.62 -6.11 8.99
N GLU A 153 4.11 -6.90 8.05
CA GLU A 153 4.76 -8.06 7.49
C GLU A 153 5.13 -7.81 6.03
N VAL A 154 6.35 -8.13 5.65
CA VAL A 154 6.82 -8.05 4.26
C VAL A 154 7.31 -9.41 3.78
N ARG A 155 7.03 -9.77 2.53
CA ARG A 155 7.55 -11.00 1.91
C ARG A 155 9.09 -10.99 1.94
N ALA A 156 9.69 -12.09 2.36
CA ALA A 156 11.15 -12.24 2.40
C ALA A 156 11.80 -12.16 1.01
N ASP A 157 11.04 -12.49 -0.05
CA ASP A 157 11.46 -12.39 -1.44
C ASP A 157 11.16 -11.02 -2.09
N ASN A 158 10.75 -10.01 -1.30
CA ASN A 158 10.52 -8.64 -1.77
C ASN A 158 11.54 -7.65 -1.20
N PRO A 159 12.80 -7.66 -1.69
CA PRO A 159 13.87 -6.79 -1.17
C PRO A 159 13.58 -5.30 -1.40
N ARG A 160 12.77 -4.96 -2.39
CA ARG A 160 12.39 -3.57 -2.69
C ARG A 160 11.53 -2.98 -1.59
N ALA A 161 10.44 -3.67 -1.21
CA ALA A 161 9.57 -3.24 -0.12
C ALA A 161 10.32 -3.26 1.21
N HIS A 162 11.08 -4.31 1.48
CA HIS A 162 11.91 -4.42 2.67
C HIS A 162 12.87 -3.22 2.80
N GLY A 163 13.57 -2.87 1.72
CA GLY A 163 14.46 -1.70 1.69
C GLY A 163 13.72 -0.37 1.90
N LEU A 164 12.47 -0.22 1.42
CA LEU A 164 11.65 0.96 1.71
C LEU A 164 11.40 1.11 3.21
N TYR A 165 11.01 0.02 3.89
CA TYR A 165 10.70 0.05 5.31
C TYR A 165 11.93 0.32 6.17
N LEU A 166 13.08 -0.29 5.84
CA LEU A 166 14.35 0.01 6.50
C LEU A 166 14.70 1.50 6.39
N ARG A 167 14.59 2.08 5.19
CA ARG A 167 14.85 3.53 4.98
C ARG A 167 13.89 4.44 5.73
N ARG A 168 12.70 3.96 6.08
CA ARG A 168 11.70 4.68 6.91
C ARG A 168 11.84 4.38 8.40
N GLY A 169 12.91 3.66 8.80
CA GLY A 169 13.25 3.40 10.20
C GLY A 169 12.43 2.28 10.84
N PHE A 170 11.90 1.36 10.04
CA PHE A 170 11.41 0.09 10.56
C PHE A 170 12.60 -0.81 10.89
N ALA A 171 12.48 -1.57 11.97
CA ALA A 171 13.42 -2.60 12.39
C ALA A 171 12.76 -3.99 12.26
N GLU A 172 13.55 -4.99 11.89
CA GLU A 172 13.10 -6.38 11.87
C GLU A 172 12.93 -6.91 13.30
N LEU A 173 11.80 -7.59 13.55
CA LEU A 173 11.54 -8.27 14.82
C LEU A 173 11.71 -9.78 14.73
N GLY A 174 11.47 -10.37 13.56
CA GLY A 174 11.52 -11.80 13.36
C GLY A 174 10.94 -12.24 12.03
N VAL A 175 10.85 -13.55 11.86
CA VAL A 175 10.37 -14.18 10.64
C VAL A 175 9.23 -15.14 10.96
N ARG A 176 8.13 -15.04 10.22
CA ARG A 176 7.04 -16.03 10.21
C ARG A 176 7.24 -16.95 9.01
N ARG A 177 7.62 -18.20 9.29
CA ARG A 177 7.92 -19.17 8.24
C ARG A 177 6.66 -19.62 7.51
N GLY A 178 6.76 -19.73 6.17
CA GLY A 178 5.67 -20.20 5.31
C GLY A 178 4.39 -19.38 5.42
N TYR A 179 4.49 -18.10 5.71
CA TYR A 179 3.36 -17.23 6.01
C TYR A 179 2.44 -16.99 4.80
N TYR A 180 3.04 -16.72 3.64
CA TYR A 180 2.30 -16.45 2.41
C TYR A 180 1.93 -17.75 1.70
N GLN A 181 0.64 -18.03 1.55
CA GLN A 181 0.14 -19.22 0.90
C GLN A 181 -0.45 -18.85 -0.48
N PRO A 182 -0.34 -19.73 -1.47
CA PRO A 182 0.22 -21.08 -1.47
C PRO A 182 1.75 -21.15 -1.65
N SER A 183 2.43 -20.00 -1.90
CA SER A 183 3.86 -19.95 -2.25
C SER A 183 4.80 -20.45 -1.15
N GLY A 184 4.33 -20.50 0.11
CA GLY A 184 5.16 -20.88 1.26
C GLY A 184 6.27 -19.86 1.60
N VAL A 185 6.23 -18.66 1.04
CA VAL A 185 7.22 -17.61 1.32
C VAL A 185 7.11 -17.12 2.75
N ASP A 186 8.26 -16.92 3.38
CA ASP A 186 8.35 -16.38 4.74
C ASP A 186 7.95 -14.90 4.76
N ALA A 187 7.43 -14.43 5.90
CA ALA A 187 7.23 -13.01 6.18
C ALA A 187 8.27 -12.50 7.16
N ILE A 188 8.90 -11.38 6.85
CA ILE A 188 9.70 -10.60 7.79
C ILE A 188 8.73 -9.69 8.54
N VAL A 189 8.67 -9.82 9.87
CA VAL A 189 7.88 -8.94 10.73
C VAL A 189 8.73 -7.72 11.07
N MET A 190 8.20 -6.53 10.84
CA MET A 190 8.91 -5.28 11.10
C MET A 190 8.10 -4.35 11.98
N ARG A 191 8.79 -3.51 12.75
CA ARG A 191 8.19 -2.49 13.63
C ARG A 191 8.91 -1.16 13.47
N LYS A 192 8.13 -0.08 13.59
CA LYS A 192 8.64 1.28 13.75
C LYS A 192 8.06 1.92 14.99
N ASP A 193 8.94 2.48 15.84
CA ASP A 193 8.56 3.37 16.93
C ASP A 193 8.25 4.77 16.34
N LEU A 194 7.15 5.38 16.80
CA LEU A 194 6.70 6.69 16.32
C LEU A 194 7.00 7.83 17.32
N ARG A 195 7.49 7.49 18.51
CA ARG A 195 7.87 8.43 19.58
C ARG A 195 9.21 9.05 19.33
#